data_af323e913baa1ce76660c49d237e86dd
#
_entry.id   af323e913baa1ce76660c49d237e86dd
#
_cell.length_a   1.000
_cell.length_b   1.000
_cell.length_c   1.000
_cell.angle_alpha   90.00
_cell.angle_beta   90.00
_cell.angle_gamma   90.00
#
_symmetry.space_group_name_H-M   'P 1'
#
loop_
_entity.id
_entity.type
_entity.pdbx_description
1 polymer ?
#
loop_
_entity_poly.entity_id
_entity_poly.type
_entity_poly.pdbx_seq_one_letter_code
_entity_poly.pdbx_strand_id
1 'polypeptide(L)'
;MVLSGKVTITVREKESKKKARHHITIEDIPYTSIEFAKNNPVSLESGTSHKMQLVTGPANATDHRIKWTSSNKTAATVDENGTVTALRPIETVTITAVYKTNPALTCSWNLKITRTKGYITKQMLDNLDLTSIKKVMITAHPDDETLWGGGHLIEGEYLVVCMTHGWNPKRRTAFEQTMRTTNDKYLILDYPDVRKTFSNGKYETDMLSTCKNAMQEDINLILSYKKWDLIATHNPFGEYGKFLHKTISQMVTQCY
;
A
#
# COMPACT_ATOMS: atom_id res chain seq x y z
N MET A 1 32.63 -4.06 9.20
CA MET A 1 32.08 -5.40 8.88
C MET A 1 33.17 -6.41 9.16
N VAL A 2 33.05 -7.16 10.24
CA VAL A 2 33.97 -8.28 10.55
C VAL A 2 33.37 -9.48 9.80
N LEU A 3 34.13 -10.03 8.88
CA LEU A 3 33.73 -11.25 8.16
C LEU A 3 34.26 -12.46 8.95
N SER A 4 33.39 -13.42 9.24
CA SER A 4 33.82 -14.72 9.76
C SER A 4 34.75 -15.40 8.76
N GLY A 5 35.73 -16.11 9.23
CA GLY A 5 36.67 -16.82 8.37
C GLY A 5 37.97 -17.22 9.03
N LYS A 6 38.83 -17.88 8.26
CA LYS A 6 40.18 -18.26 8.70
C LYS A 6 41.18 -17.25 8.19
N VAL A 7 41.93 -16.67 9.11
CA VAL A 7 43.06 -15.77 8.81
C VAL A 7 44.37 -16.52 9.07
N THR A 8 45.30 -16.47 8.13
CA THR A 8 46.64 -17.05 8.28
C THR A 8 47.63 -15.91 8.45
N ILE A 9 48.24 -15.84 9.62
CA ILE A 9 49.37 -14.94 9.87
C ILE A 9 50.62 -15.70 9.49
N THR A 10 51.42 -15.14 8.58
CA THR A 10 52.71 -15.70 8.19
C THR A 10 53.82 -14.77 8.61
N VAL A 11 54.71 -15.25 9.45
CA VAL A 11 55.95 -14.57 9.81
C VAL A 11 57.09 -15.17 9.03
N ARG A 12 57.91 -14.36 8.41
CA ARG A 12 59.09 -14.78 7.67
C ARG A 12 60.33 -14.12 8.26
N GLU A 13 61.30 -14.96 8.64
CA GLU A 13 62.61 -14.48 9.09
C GLU A 13 63.37 -13.90 7.88
N LYS A 14 64.02 -12.76 8.10
CA LYS A 14 64.64 -11.97 7.05
C LYS A 14 65.89 -12.66 6.44
N GLU A 15 66.71 -13.28 7.28
CA GLU A 15 67.97 -13.89 6.84
C GLU A 15 67.77 -15.34 6.35
N SER A 16 67.25 -16.24 7.17
CA SER A 16 67.10 -17.66 6.83
C SER A 16 65.92 -17.96 5.94
N LYS A 17 65.04 -16.94 5.70
CA LYS A 17 63.80 -17.07 4.94
C LYS A 17 62.82 -18.13 5.49
N LYS A 18 63.06 -18.65 6.69
CA LYS A 18 62.14 -19.56 7.37
C LYS A 18 60.79 -18.88 7.60
N LYS A 19 59.72 -19.65 7.47
CA LYS A 19 58.35 -19.20 7.66
C LYS A 19 57.68 -19.93 8.79
N ALA A 20 56.99 -19.20 9.66
CA ALA A 20 56.02 -19.76 10.60
C ALA A 20 54.64 -19.28 10.22
N ARG A 21 53.63 -20.15 10.34
CA ARG A 21 52.23 -19.84 10.05
C ARG A 21 51.39 -20.11 11.28
N HIS A 22 50.50 -19.16 11.58
CA HIS A 22 49.49 -19.32 12.62
C HIS A 22 48.09 -19.10 11.98
N HIS A 23 47.15 -19.98 12.30
CA HIS A 23 45.79 -19.88 11.83
C HIS A 23 44.90 -19.35 12.95
N ILE A 24 44.15 -18.30 12.66
CA ILE A 24 43.15 -17.73 13.55
C ILE A 24 41.80 -17.89 12.91
N THR A 25 40.83 -18.44 13.61
CA THR A 25 39.42 -18.46 13.20
C THR A 25 38.73 -17.25 13.82
N ILE A 26 38.07 -16.47 12.98
CA ILE A 26 37.21 -15.38 13.39
C ILE A 26 35.78 -15.92 13.24
N GLU A 27 35.02 -15.92 14.31
CA GLU A 27 33.62 -16.34 14.33
C GLU A 27 32.71 -15.13 14.50
N ASP A 28 31.56 -15.16 13.80
CA ASP A 28 30.52 -14.16 14.01
C ASP A 28 29.88 -14.37 15.39
N ILE A 29 29.58 -13.26 16.06
CA ILE A 29 28.78 -13.27 17.28
C ILE A 29 27.32 -13.08 16.83
N PRO A 30 26.48 -14.12 16.94
CA PRO A 30 25.10 -14.06 16.47
C PRO A 30 24.22 -13.25 17.44
N TYR A 31 23.07 -12.81 16.95
CA TYR A 31 21.99 -12.36 17.83
C TYR A 31 21.42 -13.53 18.63
N THR A 32 21.09 -13.25 19.90
CA THR A 32 20.34 -14.15 20.81
C THR A 32 18.92 -13.62 21.07
N SER A 33 18.65 -12.36 20.72
CA SER A 33 17.31 -11.77 20.78
C SER A 33 17.12 -10.71 19.71
N ILE A 34 15.90 -10.60 19.20
CA ILE A 34 15.43 -9.52 18.32
C ILE A 34 14.02 -9.13 18.72
N GLU A 35 13.74 -7.84 18.83
CA GLU A 35 12.44 -7.28 19.12
C GLU A 35 12.24 -5.96 18.36
N PHE A 36 11.02 -5.60 18.02
CA PHE A 36 10.73 -4.26 17.53
C PHE A 36 10.86 -3.25 18.67
N ALA A 37 11.55 -2.15 18.39
CA ALA A 37 11.62 -1.03 19.32
C ALA A 37 10.21 -0.42 19.53
N LYS A 38 9.87 -0.07 20.77
CA LYS A 38 8.56 0.46 21.14
C LYS A 38 8.19 1.80 20.51
N ASN A 39 9.19 2.55 20.03
CA ASN A 39 9.02 3.83 19.35
C ASN A 39 8.77 3.72 17.84
N ASN A 40 8.65 2.49 17.30
CA ASN A 40 8.18 2.34 15.92
C ASN A 40 6.74 2.89 15.77
N PRO A 41 6.40 3.46 14.62
CA PRO A 41 5.06 3.98 14.40
C PRO A 41 4.02 2.85 14.39
N VAL A 42 2.84 3.12 14.90
CA VAL A 42 1.67 2.22 14.80
C VAL A 42 0.86 2.48 13.53
N SER A 43 1.10 3.63 12.87
CA SER A 43 0.48 3.99 11.60
C SER A 43 1.44 4.77 10.72
N LEU A 44 1.30 4.64 9.39
CA LEU A 44 1.97 5.44 8.37
C LEU A 44 0.97 5.99 7.39
N GLU A 45 1.23 7.18 6.89
CA GLU A 45 0.48 7.77 5.79
C GLU A 45 0.91 7.14 4.46
N SER A 46 -0.04 6.79 3.59
CA SER A 46 0.27 6.24 2.27
C SER A 46 1.11 7.22 1.43
N GLY A 47 2.11 6.71 0.75
CA GLY A 47 3.12 7.50 0.04
C GLY A 47 4.34 7.87 0.90
N THR A 48 4.36 7.52 2.19
CA THR A 48 5.51 7.76 3.07
C THR A 48 6.31 6.49 3.35
N SER A 49 7.52 6.65 3.85
CA SER A 49 8.40 5.54 4.25
C SER A 49 8.94 5.75 5.65
N HIS A 50 9.17 4.65 6.37
CA HIS A 50 9.76 4.65 7.69
C HIS A 50 10.72 3.46 7.86
N LYS A 51 11.90 3.72 8.39
CA LYS A 51 12.87 2.67 8.74
C LYS A 51 12.52 2.10 10.10
N MET A 52 12.09 0.84 10.12
CA MET A 52 11.76 0.12 11.35
C MET A 52 13.01 -0.11 12.19
N GLN A 53 12.86 0.08 13.48
CA GLN A 53 13.93 -0.11 14.44
C GLN A 53 13.76 -1.43 15.19
N LEU A 54 14.87 -2.17 15.35
CA LEU A 54 14.94 -3.36 16.18
C LEU A 54 15.82 -3.10 17.40
N VAL A 55 15.45 -3.70 18.51
CA VAL A 55 16.30 -3.91 19.68
C VAL A 55 16.87 -5.31 19.57
N THR A 56 18.17 -5.42 19.56
CA THR A 56 18.87 -6.70 19.34
C THR A 56 19.91 -6.93 20.44
N GLY A 57 20.15 -8.18 20.78
CA GLY A 57 21.17 -8.57 21.75
C GLY A 57 21.97 -9.78 21.28
N PRO A 58 23.24 -9.91 21.69
CA PRO A 58 24.02 -8.96 22.50
C PRO A 58 24.48 -7.73 21.69
N ALA A 59 24.86 -6.65 22.39
CA ALA A 59 25.28 -5.39 21.76
C ALA A 59 26.56 -5.51 20.91
N ASN A 60 27.38 -6.51 21.18
CA ASN A 60 28.60 -6.81 20.43
C ASN A 60 28.41 -7.84 19.32
N ALA A 61 27.17 -8.16 18.97
CA ALA A 61 26.88 -9.04 17.83
C ALA A 61 27.53 -8.50 16.54
N THR A 62 28.01 -9.41 15.70
CA THR A 62 28.67 -9.08 14.42
C THR A 62 27.89 -9.58 13.21
N ASP A 63 26.98 -10.54 13.39
CA ASP A 63 26.05 -10.99 12.36
C ASP A 63 24.70 -10.25 12.49
N HIS A 64 24.41 -9.37 11.53
CA HIS A 64 23.22 -8.51 11.52
C HIS A 64 22.21 -8.88 10.43
N ARG A 65 22.27 -10.11 9.89
CA ARG A 65 21.45 -10.52 8.74
C ARG A 65 20.00 -10.75 9.12
N ILE A 66 19.15 -9.78 8.81
CA ILE A 66 17.68 -9.87 9.00
C ILE A 66 17.01 -10.10 7.65
N LYS A 67 15.97 -10.94 7.64
CA LYS A 67 15.01 -11.07 6.54
C LYS A 67 13.73 -10.35 6.94
N TRP A 68 13.34 -9.39 6.15
CA TRP A 68 12.11 -8.61 6.32
C TRP A 68 11.00 -9.10 5.40
N THR A 69 9.77 -9.11 5.89
CA THR A 69 8.59 -9.45 5.10
C THR A 69 7.40 -8.61 5.49
N SER A 70 6.52 -8.35 4.52
CA SER A 70 5.21 -7.73 4.72
C SER A 70 4.12 -8.74 4.42
N SER A 71 3.07 -8.79 5.25
CA SER A 71 1.90 -9.65 5.06
C SER A 71 1.05 -9.23 3.85
N ASN A 72 1.18 -7.96 3.42
CA ASN A 72 0.45 -7.43 2.27
C ASN A 72 1.32 -6.44 1.48
N LYS A 73 2.02 -6.94 0.48
CA LYS A 73 2.94 -6.14 -0.36
C LYS A 73 2.23 -5.12 -1.24
N THR A 74 0.92 -5.23 -1.45
CA THR A 74 0.16 -4.23 -2.20
C THR A 74 -0.24 -3.03 -1.34
N ALA A 75 -0.21 -3.18 -0.02
CA ALA A 75 -0.49 -2.11 0.94
C ALA A 75 0.78 -1.49 1.52
N ALA A 76 1.79 -2.31 1.83
CA ALA A 76 3.10 -1.84 2.25
C ALA A 76 4.19 -2.82 1.83
N THR A 77 5.30 -2.31 1.35
CA THR A 77 6.54 -3.08 1.11
C THR A 77 7.55 -2.85 2.22
N VAL A 78 8.49 -3.76 2.37
CA VAL A 78 9.66 -3.57 3.24
C VAL A 78 10.91 -4.01 2.49
N ASP A 79 11.96 -3.21 2.54
CA ASP A 79 13.25 -3.51 1.92
C ASP A 79 14.17 -4.36 2.82
N GLU A 80 15.34 -4.70 2.32
CA GLU A 80 16.34 -5.49 3.04
C GLU A 80 16.92 -4.77 4.28
N ASN A 81 16.81 -3.46 4.34
CA ASN A 81 17.28 -2.62 5.45
C ASN A 81 16.19 -2.35 6.50
N GLY A 82 14.97 -2.91 6.30
CA GLY A 82 13.83 -2.70 7.18
C GLY A 82 13.10 -1.38 6.96
N THR A 83 13.29 -0.73 5.79
CA THR A 83 12.50 0.46 5.45
C THR A 83 11.16 0.03 4.87
N VAL A 84 10.09 0.36 5.58
CA VAL A 84 8.70 0.15 5.15
C VAL A 84 8.26 1.32 4.31
N THR A 85 7.70 1.04 3.12
CA THR A 85 7.04 2.02 2.27
C THR A 85 5.55 1.74 2.26
N ALA A 86 4.76 2.70 2.75
CA ALA A 86 3.30 2.64 2.76
C ALA A 86 2.74 3.00 1.38
N LEU A 87 1.96 2.12 0.78
CA LEU A 87 1.46 2.28 -0.60
C LEU A 87 0.00 2.70 -0.64
N ARG A 88 -0.89 1.97 0.04
CA ARG A 88 -2.33 2.25 0.04
C ARG A 88 -2.94 1.99 1.42
N PRO A 89 -4.03 2.68 1.77
CA PRO A 89 -4.64 2.55 3.09
C PRO A 89 -5.14 1.11 3.34
N ILE A 90 -4.89 0.63 4.55
CA ILE A 90 -5.37 -0.65 5.08
C ILE A 90 -5.34 -0.61 6.60
N GLU A 91 -6.29 -1.29 7.25
CA GLU A 91 -6.40 -1.33 8.71
C GLU A 91 -5.19 -1.99 9.37
N THR A 92 -4.72 -3.10 8.81
CA THR A 92 -3.56 -3.80 9.38
C THR A 92 -2.69 -4.44 8.31
N VAL A 93 -1.40 -4.18 8.38
CA VAL A 93 -0.35 -4.93 7.71
C VAL A 93 0.70 -5.33 8.74
N THR A 94 1.12 -6.59 8.71
CA THR A 94 2.14 -7.09 9.64
C THR A 94 3.51 -7.07 8.97
N ILE A 95 4.46 -6.39 9.59
CA ILE A 95 5.87 -6.40 9.21
C ILE A 95 6.58 -7.40 10.11
N THR A 96 7.29 -8.35 9.52
CA THR A 96 8.00 -9.42 10.25
C THR A 96 9.49 -9.33 9.96
N ALA A 97 10.29 -9.40 11.03
CA ALA A 97 11.73 -9.52 11.00
C ALA A 97 12.14 -10.91 11.47
N VAL A 98 12.95 -11.61 10.68
CA VAL A 98 13.47 -12.95 10.97
C VAL A 98 14.98 -12.92 10.89
N TYR A 99 15.67 -13.35 11.94
CA TYR A 99 17.12 -13.49 11.90
C TYR A 99 17.53 -14.65 11.00
N LYS A 100 18.32 -14.38 9.95
CA LYS A 100 18.60 -15.37 8.90
C LYS A 100 19.36 -16.59 9.40
N THR A 101 20.25 -16.41 10.37
CA THR A 101 21.09 -17.48 10.90
C THR A 101 20.34 -18.38 11.89
N ASN A 102 19.37 -17.80 12.62
CA ASN A 102 18.49 -18.55 13.51
C ASN A 102 17.03 -18.09 13.30
N PRO A 103 16.26 -18.72 12.42
CA PRO A 103 14.86 -18.33 12.13
C PRO A 103 13.88 -18.46 13.31
N ALA A 104 14.27 -19.14 14.40
CA ALA A 104 13.48 -19.14 15.63
C ALA A 104 13.43 -17.75 16.28
N LEU A 105 14.45 -16.91 16.03
CA LEU A 105 14.42 -15.51 16.41
C LEU A 105 13.64 -14.72 15.36
N THR A 106 12.38 -14.45 15.68
CA THR A 106 11.45 -13.70 14.85
C THR A 106 10.62 -12.76 15.70
N CYS A 107 10.29 -11.61 15.16
CA CYS A 107 9.34 -10.67 15.76
C CYS A 107 8.47 -10.02 14.68
N SER A 108 7.31 -9.49 15.11
CA SER A 108 6.34 -8.89 14.21
C SER A 108 5.81 -7.58 14.77
N TRP A 109 5.46 -6.66 13.86
CA TRP A 109 4.87 -5.36 14.17
C TRP A 109 3.65 -5.11 13.31
N ASN A 110 2.53 -4.79 13.92
CA ASN A 110 1.30 -4.43 13.22
C ASN A 110 1.30 -2.93 12.92
N LEU A 111 1.04 -2.60 11.67
CA LEU A 111 1.07 -1.26 11.15
C LEU A 111 -0.24 -0.97 10.43
N LYS A 112 -0.86 0.17 10.75
CA LYS A 112 -2.00 0.73 10.04
C LYS A 112 -1.49 1.65 8.94
N ILE A 113 -2.03 1.55 7.73
CA ILE A 113 -1.75 2.52 6.67
C ILE A 113 -2.97 3.42 6.52
N THR A 114 -2.76 4.72 6.67
CA THR A 114 -3.80 5.75 6.56
C THR A 114 -3.65 6.53 5.27
N ARG A 115 -4.72 7.18 4.85
CA ARG A 115 -4.70 8.22 3.83
C ARG A 115 -5.59 9.36 4.27
N THR A 116 -4.99 10.49 4.56
CA THR A 116 -5.67 11.67 5.12
C THR A 116 -6.11 12.66 4.05
N LYS A 117 -5.45 12.66 2.88
CA LYS A 117 -5.77 13.52 1.73
C LYS A 117 -6.16 12.71 0.51
N GLY A 118 -7.04 13.25 -0.32
CA GLY A 118 -7.47 12.66 -1.58
C GLY A 118 -6.31 12.27 -2.50
N TYR A 119 -6.56 11.39 -3.45
CA TYR A 119 -5.62 11.03 -4.52
C TYR A 119 -5.65 12.06 -5.66
N ILE A 120 -6.81 12.71 -5.86
CA ILE A 120 -7.04 13.59 -7.00
C ILE A 120 -6.53 14.99 -6.66
N THR A 121 -5.88 15.60 -7.62
CA THR A 121 -5.49 17.02 -7.56
C THR A 121 -6.16 17.78 -8.70
N LYS A 122 -6.32 19.10 -8.53
CA LYS A 122 -6.82 19.95 -9.61
C LYS A 122 -6.00 19.78 -10.89
N GLN A 123 -4.66 19.69 -10.77
CA GLN A 123 -3.77 19.48 -11.91
C GLN A 123 -4.06 18.16 -12.66
N MET A 124 -4.43 17.10 -11.95
CA MET A 124 -4.82 15.83 -12.60
C MET A 124 -6.09 16.01 -13.44
N LEU A 125 -7.08 16.74 -12.93
CA LEU A 125 -8.30 17.04 -13.67
C LEU A 125 -8.04 17.98 -14.85
N ASP A 126 -7.20 18.98 -14.69
CA ASP A 126 -6.78 19.89 -15.77
C ASP A 126 -6.09 19.12 -16.91
N ASN A 127 -5.27 18.14 -16.59
CA ASN A 127 -4.54 17.30 -17.56
C ASN A 127 -5.46 16.33 -18.35
N LEU A 128 -6.67 16.05 -17.88
CA LEU A 128 -7.62 15.18 -18.59
C LEU A 128 -8.33 15.88 -19.75
N ASP A 129 -8.20 17.21 -19.86
CA ASP A 129 -8.98 18.02 -20.80
C ASP A 129 -10.48 17.68 -20.76
N LEU A 130 -11.13 18.14 -19.71
CA LEU A 130 -12.57 17.92 -19.47
C LEU A 130 -13.47 18.99 -20.11
N THR A 131 -12.97 19.76 -21.08
CA THR A 131 -13.70 20.89 -21.69
C THR A 131 -15.01 20.42 -22.33
N SER A 132 -14.98 19.34 -23.11
CA SER A 132 -16.16 18.76 -23.77
C SER A 132 -16.96 17.82 -22.88
N ILE A 133 -16.39 17.37 -21.76
CA ILE A 133 -17.01 16.37 -20.87
C ILE A 133 -18.03 17.07 -19.95
N LYS A 134 -19.29 16.66 -20.02
CA LYS A 134 -20.40 17.27 -19.27
C LYS A 134 -20.99 16.37 -18.20
N LYS A 135 -20.66 15.10 -18.23
CA LYS A 135 -21.22 14.08 -17.37
C LYS A 135 -20.12 13.46 -16.51
N VAL A 136 -20.45 13.10 -15.28
CA VAL A 136 -19.53 12.39 -14.38
C VAL A 136 -20.22 11.13 -13.83
N MET A 137 -19.47 10.04 -13.75
CA MET A 137 -19.89 8.79 -13.12
C MET A 137 -18.88 8.40 -12.05
N ILE A 138 -19.35 8.18 -10.82
CA ILE A 138 -18.51 7.79 -9.68
C ILE A 138 -18.94 6.41 -9.21
N THR A 139 -18.03 5.42 -9.34
CA THR A 139 -18.29 4.00 -9.04
C THR A 139 -17.35 3.46 -8.00
N ALA A 140 -17.74 2.36 -7.35
CA ALA A 140 -16.95 1.70 -6.31
C ALA A 140 -15.83 0.84 -6.91
N HIS A 141 -16.18 -0.04 -7.85
CA HIS A 141 -15.29 -1.08 -8.36
C HIS A 141 -15.16 -1.03 -9.88
N PRO A 142 -14.02 -1.52 -10.43
CA PRO A 142 -13.86 -1.66 -11.89
C PRO A 142 -14.73 -2.84 -12.39
N ASP A 143 -15.88 -2.59 -12.86
CA ASP A 143 -16.94 -3.38 -13.48
C ASP A 143 -18.32 -2.72 -13.26
N ASP A 144 -18.47 -1.94 -12.20
CA ASP A 144 -19.73 -1.28 -11.85
C ASP A 144 -20.19 -0.31 -12.95
N GLU A 145 -19.25 0.43 -13.56
CA GLU A 145 -19.52 1.37 -14.65
C GLU A 145 -20.14 0.66 -15.86
N THR A 146 -19.74 -0.57 -16.12
CA THR A 146 -20.27 -1.39 -17.21
C THR A 146 -21.57 -2.07 -16.82
N LEU A 147 -21.63 -2.69 -15.63
CA LEU A 147 -22.78 -3.46 -15.16
C LEU A 147 -24.00 -2.58 -14.92
N TRP A 148 -23.80 -1.39 -14.35
CA TRP A 148 -24.91 -0.52 -13.94
C TRP A 148 -25.05 0.74 -14.79
N GLY A 149 -23.96 1.16 -15.44
CA GLY A 149 -23.88 2.37 -16.23
C GLY A 149 -23.56 2.16 -17.72
N GLY A 150 -23.46 0.91 -18.21
CA GLY A 150 -23.00 0.62 -19.57
C GLY A 150 -23.79 1.33 -20.68
N GLY A 151 -25.10 1.45 -20.52
CA GLY A 151 -25.94 2.23 -21.44
C GLY A 151 -25.55 3.70 -21.50
N HIS A 152 -25.17 4.30 -20.37
CA HIS A 152 -24.69 5.69 -20.30
C HIS A 152 -23.32 5.86 -20.96
N LEU A 153 -22.41 4.89 -20.78
CA LEU A 153 -21.08 4.95 -21.39
C LEU A 153 -21.13 4.92 -22.92
N ILE A 154 -22.08 4.17 -23.50
CA ILE A 154 -22.29 4.14 -24.96
C ILE A 154 -22.70 5.51 -25.51
N GLU A 155 -23.41 6.32 -24.70
CA GLU A 155 -23.73 7.70 -25.05
C GLU A 155 -22.52 8.63 -25.01
N GLY A 156 -21.42 8.21 -24.32
CA GLY A 156 -20.15 8.90 -24.23
C GLY A 156 -20.17 10.20 -23.41
N GLU A 157 -19.03 10.90 -23.45
CA GLU A 157 -18.80 12.21 -22.80
C GLU A 157 -18.82 12.16 -21.26
N TYR A 158 -18.40 11.02 -20.68
CA TYR A 158 -18.24 10.90 -19.23
C TYR A 158 -16.81 11.11 -18.76
N LEU A 159 -16.68 11.67 -17.54
CA LEU A 159 -15.56 11.38 -16.65
C LEU A 159 -16.00 10.23 -15.75
N VAL A 160 -15.39 9.07 -15.90
CA VAL A 160 -15.65 7.89 -15.04
C VAL A 160 -14.59 7.82 -13.97
N VAL A 161 -14.99 7.85 -12.69
CA VAL A 161 -14.08 7.75 -11.56
C VAL A 161 -14.40 6.50 -10.76
N CYS A 162 -13.50 5.51 -10.85
CA CYS A 162 -13.57 4.29 -10.07
C CYS A 162 -12.74 4.45 -8.79
N MET A 163 -13.37 4.26 -7.63
CA MET A 163 -12.75 4.58 -6.35
C MET A 163 -11.75 3.55 -5.85
N THR A 164 -11.80 2.31 -6.34
CA THR A 164 -10.95 1.23 -5.81
C THR A 164 -10.21 0.44 -6.88
N HIS A 165 -9.30 -0.46 -6.44
CA HIS A 165 -8.61 -1.47 -7.25
C HIS A 165 -7.65 -0.96 -8.33
N GLY A 166 -7.26 0.30 -8.36
CA GLY A 166 -6.24 0.80 -9.28
C GLY A 166 -4.89 0.06 -9.16
N TRP A 167 -4.61 -0.49 -7.99
CA TRP A 167 -3.42 -1.32 -7.72
C TRP A 167 -3.47 -2.72 -8.36
N ASN A 168 -4.66 -3.20 -8.76
CA ASN A 168 -4.82 -4.54 -9.33
C ASN A 168 -4.67 -4.47 -10.86
N PRO A 169 -3.58 -4.96 -11.45
CA PRO A 169 -3.29 -4.77 -12.87
C PRO A 169 -4.35 -5.39 -13.78
N LYS A 170 -4.93 -6.53 -13.42
CA LYS A 170 -5.97 -7.18 -14.23
C LYS A 170 -7.26 -6.36 -14.27
N ARG A 171 -7.73 -5.89 -13.09
CA ARG A 171 -8.94 -5.08 -13.01
C ARG A 171 -8.75 -3.72 -13.66
N ARG A 172 -7.58 -3.08 -13.40
CA ARG A 172 -7.22 -1.81 -14.03
C ARG A 172 -7.22 -1.92 -15.56
N THR A 173 -6.55 -2.93 -16.12
CA THR A 173 -6.48 -3.11 -17.58
C THR A 173 -7.86 -3.31 -18.19
N ALA A 174 -8.74 -4.11 -17.56
CA ALA A 174 -10.10 -4.30 -18.03
C ALA A 174 -10.91 -2.99 -18.03
N PHE A 175 -10.86 -2.25 -16.92
CA PHE A 175 -11.49 -0.94 -16.78
C PHE A 175 -10.98 0.06 -17.84
N GLU A 176 -9.67 0.19 -17.99
CA GLU A 176 -9.06 1.08 -18.99
C GLU A 176 -9.45 0.69 -20.43
N GLN A 177 -9.60 -0.61 -20.70
CA GLN A 177 -10.05 -1.08 -22.00
C GLN A 177 -11.50 -0.67 -22.28
N THR A 178 -12.39 -0.79 -21.29
CA THR A 178 -13.77 -0.29 -21.40
C THR A 178 -13.77 1.21 -21.71
N MET A 179 -13.03 2.01 -20.96
CA MET A 179 -12.97 3.47 -21.16
C MET A 179 -12.43 3.86 -22.54
N ARG A 180 -11.46 3.12 -23.07
CA ARG A 180 -10.98 3.34 -24.44
C ARG A 180 -12.02 2.97 -25.49
N THR A 181 -12.81 1.93 -25.25
CA THR A 181 -13.86 1.47 -26.18
C THR A 181 -15.01 2.47 -26.25
N THR A 182 -15.37 3.09 -25.12
CA THR A 182 -16.44 4.09 -25.04
C THR A 182 -15.94 5.53 -25.28
N ASN A 183 -14.60 5.71 -25.37
CA ASN A 183 -13.94 7.01 -25.52
C ASN A 183 -14.21 7.97 -24.35
N ASP A 184 -14.42 7.44 -23.15
CA ASP A 184 -14.62 8.22 -21.93
C ASP A 184 -13.30 8.60 -21.27
N LYS A 185 -13.31 9.73 -20.55
CA LYS A 185 -12.21 10.11 -19.66
C LYS A 185 -12.34 9.33 -18.35
N TYR A 186 -11.21 9.02 -17.70
CA TYR A 186 -11.30 8.21 -16.49
C TYR A 186 -10.19 8.48 -15.46
N LEU A 187 -10.52 8.13 -14.22
CA LEU A 187 -9.58 7.97 -13.11
C LEU A 187 -9.91 6.64 -12.41
N ILE A 188 -8.89 5.93 -11.94
CA ILE A 188 -9.05 4.76 -11.10
C ILE A 188 -8.13 4.89 -9.89
N LEU A 189 -8.72 4.81 -8.69
CA LEU A 189 -8.07 5.10 -7.43
C LEU A 189 -7.78 3.80 -6.64
N ASP A 190 -7.06 3.95 -5.54
CA ASP A 190 -6.55 2.84 -4.73
C ASP A 190 -7.15 2.79 -3.32
N TYR A 191 -8.37 3.31 -3.14
CA TYR A 191 -9.05 3.15 -1.88
C TYR A 191 -9.33 1.67 -1.57
N PRO A 192 -9.35 1.27 -0.29
CA PRO A 192 -9.61 -0.11 0.09
C PRO A 192 -11.03 -0.52 -0.28
N ASP A 193 -11.17 -1.73 -0.83
CA ASP A 193 -12.47 -2.37 -0.97
C ASP A 193 -12.90 -2.90 0.40
N VAL A 194 -14.06 -2.48 0.84
CA VAL A 194 -14.66 -2.94 2.09
C VAL A 194 -15.37 -4.26 1.82
N ARG A 195 -14.67 -5.36 2.01
CA ARG A 195 -15.28 -6.69 1.96
C ARG A 195 -15.99 -7.00 3.28
N LYS A 196 -17.17 -7.61 3.15
CA LYS A 196 -17.82 -8.31 4.24
C LYS A 196 -16.95 -9.51 4.61
N THR A 197 -16.03 -9.38 5.54
CA THR A 197 -15.42 -10.54 6.17
C THR A 197 -16.25 -10.90 7.38
N PHE A 198 -16.90 -12.06 7.35
CA PHE A 198 -17.60 -12.63 8.49
C PHE A 198 -16.58 -13.21 9.47
N SER A 199 -16.00 -12.37 10.27
CA SER A 199 -15.39 -12.79 11.52
C SER A 199 -16.36 -12.41 12.63
N ASN A 200 -16.98 -13.40 13.26
CA ASN A 200 -17.92 -13.24 14.40
C ASN A 200 -19.20 -12.42 14.11
N GLY A 201 -19.74 -12.45 12.89
CA GLY A 201 -21.02 -11.81 12.56
C GLY A 201 -20.99 -10.27 12.50
N LYS A 202 -19.83 -9.64 12.65
CA LYS A 202 -19.64 -8.20 12.50
C LYS A 202 -19.00 -7.86 11.15
N TYR A 203 -19.46 -6.77 10.55
CA TYR A 203 -18.81 -6.20 9.37
C TYR A 203 -17.48 -5.55 9.78
N GLU A 204 -16.39 -5.82 9.06
CA GLU A 204 -15.20 -4.99 9.15
C GLU A 204 -15.46 -3.66 8.41
N THR A 205 -16.17 -2.77 9.09
CA THR A 205 -16.49 -1.43 8.57
C THR A 205 -15.32 -0.45 8.74
N ASP A 206 -14.30 -0.83 9.52
CA ASP A 206 -13.22 0.06 9.93
C ASP A 206 -12.19 0.37 8.83
N MET A 207 -12.18 -0.37 7.71
CA MET A 207 -11.24 -0.07 6.63
C MET A 207 -11.44 1.34 6.06
N LEU A 208 -12.67 1.85 6.04
CA LEU A 208 -12.96 3.23 5.64
C LEU A 208 -12.46 4.26 6.64
N SER A 209 -12.32 3.92 7.93
CA SER A 209 -11.77 4.83 8.94
C SER A 209 -10.33 5.29 8.62
N THR A 210 -9.62 4.51 7.78
CA THR A 210 -8.25 4.84 7.34
C THR A 210 -8.20 5.90 6.25
N CYS A 211 -9.32 6.17 5.55
CA CYS A 211 -9.32 7.00 4.34
C CYS A 211 -10.64 7.73 4.05
N LYS A 212 -11.66 7.63 4.90
CA LYS A 212 -13.00 8.18 4.63
C LYS A 212 -12.98 9.66 4.23
N ASN A 213 -12.21 10.48 4.97
CA ASN A 213 -12.10 11.91 4.67
C ASN A 213 -11.42 12.16 3.32
N ALA A 214 -10.36 11.41 3.00
CA ALA A 214 -9.68 11.51 1.73
C ALA A 214 -10.61 11.13 0.54
N MET A 215 -11.44 10.09 0.71
CA MET A 215 -12.46 9.73 -0.29
C MET A 215 -13.46 10.87 -0.51
N GLN A 216 -13.93 11.49 0.58
CA GLN A 216 -14.85 12.62 0.50
C GLN A 216 -14.20 13.85 -0.14
N GLU A 217 -12.92 14.12 0.14
CA GLU A 217 -12.15 15.20 -0.52
C GLU A 217 -12.07 14.98 -2.03
N ASP A 218 -11.77 13.77 -2.49
CA ASP A 218 -11.74 13.46 -3.93
C ASP A 218 -13.09 13.66 -4.59
N ILE A 219 -14.18 13.16 -3.98
CA ILE A 219 -15.54 13.34 -4.49
C ILE A 219 -15.91 14.83 -4.54
N ASN A 220 -15.63 15.59 -3.48
CA ASN A 220 -15.89 17.02 -3.42
C ASN A 220 -15.13 17.77 -4.52
N LEU A 221 -13.84 17.44 -4.73
CA LEU A 221 -13.02 18.07 -5.76
C LEU A 221 -13.57 17.78 -7.16
N ILE A 222 -13.94 16.53 -7.44
CA ILE A 222 -14.55 16.14 -8.73
C ILE A 222 -15.84 16.94 -8.97
N LEU A 223 -16.74 16.92 -8.00
CA LEU A 223 -18.08 17.50 -8.15
C LEU A 223 -18.04 19.04 -8.22
N SER A 224 -17.09 19.68 -7.49
CA SER A 224 -16.90 21.14 -7.53
C SER A 224 -16.00 21.63 -8.67
N TYR A 225 -15.33 20.74 -9.42
CA TYR A 225 -14.36 21.12 -10.45
C TYR A 225 -15.00 21.94 -11.58
N LYS A 226 -16.22 21.58 -11.97
CA LYS A 226 -17.05 22.30 -12.95
C LYS A 226 -18.53 21.99 -12.73
N LYS A 227 -19.43 22.72 -13.41
CA LYS A 227 -20.83 22.34 -13.46
C LYS A 227 -20.98 21.09 -14.33
N TRP A 228 -21.57 20.04 -13.76
CA TRP A 228 -21.90 18.80 -14.44
C TRP A 228 -23.38 18.82 -14.84
N ASP A 229 -23.69 18.41 -16.09
CA ASP A 229 -25.07 18.29 -16.58
C ASP A 229 -25.73 17.01 -16.03
N LEU A 230 -24.92 15.97 -15.75
CA LEU A 230 -25.37 14.70 -15.17
C LEU A 230 -24.31 14.13 -14.24
N ILE A 231 -24.75 13.69 -13.06
CA ILE A 231 -23.95 12.95 -12.10
C ILE A 231 -24.59 11.60 -11.90
N ALA A 232 -23.86 10.54 -12.25
CA ALA A 232 -24.27 9.14 -12.06
C ALA A 232 -23.44 8.52 -10.92
N THR A 233 -24.09 7.77 -10.06
CA THR A 233 -23.45 7.00 -9.00
C THR A 233 -24.36 5.82 -8.61
N HIS A 234 -23.92 5.05 -7.62
CA HIS A 234 -24.64 3.89 -7.11
C HIS A 234 -26.01 4.23 -6.52
N ASN A 235 -26.87 3.22 -6.50
CA ASN A 235 -28.14 3.29 -5.80
C ASN A 235 -27.93 3.54 -4.29
N PRO A 236 -28.76 4.39 -3.63
CA PRO A 236 -28.62 4.67 -2.18
C PRO A 236 -28.71 3.43 -1.28
N PHE A 237 -29.39 2.38 -1.74
CA PHE A 237 -29.46 1.11 -1.00
C PHE A 237 -28.33 0.15 -1.38
N GLY A 238 -27.46 0.53 -2.32
CA GLY A 238 -26.40 -0.27 -2.92
C GLY A 238 -26.97 -1.43 -3.74
N GLU A 239 -26.43 -1.67 -4.92
CA GLU A 239 -26.80 -2.83 -5.71
C GLU A 239 -26.52 -4.10 -4.90
N TYR A 240 -27.56 -4.89 -4.64
CA TYR A 240 -27.52 -6.07 -3.74
C TYR A 240 -27.07 -5.77 -2.30
N GLY A 241 -27.25 -4.53 -1.83
CA GLY A 241 -26.91 -4.14 -0.45
C GLY A 241 -25.41 -3.98 -0.18
N LYS A 242 -24.58 -3.88 -1.21
CA LYS A 242 -23.13 -3.69 -1.06
C LYS A 242 -22.79 -2.43 -0.26
N PHE A 243 -21.96 -2.59 0.76
CA PHE A 243 -21.65 -1.51 1.70
C PHE A 243 -20.95 -0.33 1.03
N LEU A 244 -19.91 -0.58 0.22
CA LEU A 244 -19.15 0.49 -0.43
C LEU A 244 -19.99 1.27 -1.45
N HIS A 245 -20.91 0.60 -2.17
CA HIS A 245 -21.86 1.26 -3.07
C HIS A 245 -22.74 2.27 -2.33
N LYS A 246 -23.30 1.86 -1.18
CA LYS A 246 -24.10 2.76 -0.32
C LYS A 246 -23.27 3.94 0.16
N THR A 247 -22.04 3.68 0.57
CA THR A 247 -21.14 4.71 1.09
C THR A 247 -20.80 5.74 0.03
N ILE A 248 -20.45 5.32 -1.19
CA ILE A 248 -20.15 6.24 -2.29
C ILE A 248 -21.39 7.00 -2.71
N SER A 249 -22.54 6.34 -2.85
CA SER A 249 -23.82 7.01 -3.12
C SER A 249 -24.10 8.11 -2.08
N GLN A 250 -23.93 7.80 -0.80
CA GLN A 250 -24.12 8.76 0.28
C GLN A 250 -23.11 9.91 0.20
N MET A 251 -21.83 9.63 -0.06
CA MET A 251 -20.79 10.68 -0.19
C MET A 251 -21.07 11.63 -1.35
N VAL A 252 -21.52 11.08 -2.49
CA VAL A 252 -21.88 11.88 -3.65
C VAL A 252 -23.11 12.75 -3.37
N THR A 253 -24.16 12.18 -2.75
CA THR A 253 -25.40 12.92 -2.45
C THR A 253 -25.25 13.95 -1.33
N GLN A 254 -24.26 13.85 -0.46
CA GLN A 254 -23.96 14.86 0.57
C GLN A 254 -23.35 16.16 -0.01
N CYS A 255 -22.93 16.15 -1.28
CA CYS A 255 -22.36 17.33 -1.95
C CYS A 255 -23.42 18.20 -2.63
N TYR A 256 -24.67 17.78 -2.56
CA TYR A 256 -25.87 18.44 -3.08
C TYR A 256 -26.91 18.62 -1.98
#